data_305454758e2c6cac8770526da4bb9b5c
#
_entry.id   305454758e2c6cac8770526da4bb9b5c
#
_cell.length_a   1.000
_cell.length_b   1.000
_cell.length_c   1.000
_cell.angle_alpha   90.00
_cell.angle_beta   90.00
_cell.angle_gamma   90.00
#
_symmetry.space_group_name_H-M   'P 1'
#
loop_
_entity.id
_entity.type
_entity.pdbx_description
1 polymer ?
#
loop_
_entity_poly.entity_id
_entity_poly.type
_entity_poly.pdbx_seq_one_letter_code
_entity_poly.pdbx_strand_id
1 'polypeptide(L)'
;MSASQPVFETLLDGITEHRRGKVRDMYEIDDLLLMVATDRISAYDLVLGSAIPNKGKVLTQLSSFWFAKTGHIVTNHMISTDPSEYPEPLQRHKNLIQGRSMLVRKTKPITIECVARGYLSGSGWKEYQTNGRVCGISLPTGLKESDKLPEPIFTPATKAETGHDINISEDEAGKLIGNALVSELKRLTLALYGYGAKHAESRGIIVADTKFEFGLLAKNGQNEIVLIDEVLTPDSSRFWPENEYSPGGSQPSFDKQYVRDYLDRISWNRNPPVPELPDDVIARTQAKYIEAYELMTGMALA
;
A
#
# COMPACT_ATOMS: atom_id res chain seq x y z
N MET A 1 -21.70 3.03 -20.60
CA MET A 1 -21.64 2.24 -19.36
C MET A 1 -21.93 3.19 -18.23
N SER A 2 -22.92 2.91 -17.38
CA SER A 2 -23.21 3.75 -16.20
C SER A 2 -21.98 3.71 -15.29
N ALA A 3 -21.39 4.86 -14.95
CA ALA A 3 -20.31 4.94 -14.00
C ALA A 3 -20.82 4.32 -12.69
N SER A 4 -20.16 3.29 -12.20
CA SER A 4 -20.50 2.69 -10.91
C SER A 4 -20.34 3.78 -9.84
N GLN A 5 -21.33 3.95 -8.99
CA GLN A 5 -21.23 4.90 -7.88
C GLN A 5 -20.04 4.50 -6.98
N PRO A 6 -19.22 5.46 -6.55
CA PRO A 6 -18.09 5.15 -5.68
C PRO A 6 -18.57 4.62 -4.33
N VAL A 7 -17.86 3.66 -3.76
CA VAL A 7 -18.15 3.07 -2.47
C VAL A 7 -17.32 3.76 -1.40
N PHE A 8 -17.95 4.63 -0.62
CA PHE A 8 -17.27 5.36 0.46
C PHE A 8 -17.18 4.52 1.74
N GLU A 9 -18.20 3.74 2.04
CA GLU A 9 -18.23 2.80 3.16
C GLU A 9 -19.03 1.56 2.80
N THR A 10 -18.81 0.48 3.53
CA THR A 10 -19.62 -0.72 3.40
C THR A 10 -20.37 -1.00 4.70
N LEU A 11 -21.61 -1.48 4.56
CA LEU A 11 -22.40 -2.02 5.66
C LEU A 11 -22.89 -3.39 5.20
N LEU A 12 -22.46 -4.43 5.90
CA LEU A 12 -22.83 -5.81 5.60
C LEU A 12 -23.80 -6.31 6.68
N ASP A 13 -25.10 -6.24 6.37
CA ASP A 13 -26.14 -6.61 7.32
C ASP A 13 -25.93 -8.04 7.86
N GLY A 14 -25.96 -8.17 9.18
CA GLY A 14 -25.77 -9.44 9.87
C GLY A 14 -24.31 -9.89 9.99
N ILE A 15 -23.34 -9.06 9.57
CA ILE A 15 -21.92 -9.32 9.73
C ILE A 15 -21.32 -8.27 10.67
N THR A 16 -20.55 -8.72 11.66
CA THR A 16 -19.93 -7.80 12.61
C THR A 16 -18.76 -7.05 11.96
N GLU A 17 -18.82 -5.71 11.94
CA GLU A 17 -17.68 -4.89 11.56
C GLU A 17 -16.59 -5.07 12.62
N HIS A 18 -15.40 -5.50 12.18
CA HIS A 18 -14.24 -5.66 13.03
C HIS A 18 -13.48 -4.34 13.21
N ARG A 19 -13.24 -3.65 12.08
CA ARG A 19 -12.48 -2.39 12.07
C ARG A 19 -12.76 -1.61 10.79
N ARG A 20 -12.83 -0.29 10.91
CA ARG A 20 -12.81 0.63 9.77
C ARG A 20 -11.48 1.39 9.75
N GLY A 21 -10.71 1.18 8.70
CA GLY A 21 -9.46 1.90 8.44
C GLY A 21 -9.68 3.14 7.56
N LYS A 22 -8.57 3.81 7.21
CA LYS A 22 -8.61 5.01 6.33
C LYS A 22 -9.22 4.69 4.96
N VAL A 23 -8.96 3.51 4.40
CA VAL A 23 -9.39 3.12 3.05
C VAL A 23 -10.01 1.73 2.97
N ARG A 24 -10.10 0.98 4.07
CA ARG A 24 -10.65 -0.38 4.12
C ARG A 24 -11.63 -0.53 5.26
N ASP A 25 -12.68 -1.31 5.01
CA ASP A 25 -13.58 -1.83 6.02
C ASP A 25 -13.27 -3.33 6.20
N MET A 26 -13.19 -3.79 7.44
CA MET A 26 -12.85 -5.17 7.78
C MET A 26 -13.97 -5.82 8.59
N TYR A 27 -14.30 -7.06 8.28
CA TYR A 27 -15.36 -7.83 8.92
C TYR A 27 -14.83 -9.17 9.39
N GLU A 28 -15.25 -9.59 10.57
CA GLU A 28 -14.93 -10.90 11.12
C GLU A 28 -15.93 -11.96 10.68
N ILE A 29 -15.41 -13.10 10.20
CA ILE A 29 -16.18 -14.28 9.88
C ILE A 29 -15.42 -15.48 10.44
N ASP A 30 -15.86 -16.00 11.57
CA ASP A 30 -15.18 -17.09 12.26
C ASP A 30 -13.67 -16.83 12.43
N ASP A 31 -12.82 -17.70 11.89
CA ASP A 31 -11.37 -17.56 11.91
C ASP A 31 -10.80 -16.75 10.74
N LEU A 32 -11.67 -16.12 9.95
CA LEU A 32 -11.30 -15.36 8.76
C LEU A 32 -11.62 -13.87 8.94
N LEU A 33 -11.01 -13.07 8.07
CA LEU A 33 -11.35 -11.66 7.88
C LEU A 33 -11.74 -11.43 6.42
N LEU A 34 -12.82 -10.68 6.22
CA LEU A 34 -13.11 -10.06 4.95
C LEU A 34 -12.54 -8.64 4.97
N MET A 35 -11.65 -8.34 4.05
CA MET A 35 -11.11 -7.01 3.83
C MET A 35 -11.78 -6.41 2.60
N VAL A 36 -12.47 -5.28 2.76
CA VAL A 36 -13.13 -4.56 1.67
C VAL A 36 -12.41 -3.25 1.44
N ALA A 37 -11.75 -3.10 0.30
CA ALA A 37 -11.15 -1.84 -0.12
C ALA A 37 -12.26 -0.90 -0.65
N THR A 38 -12.39 0.25 -0.01
CA THR A 38 -13.34 1.28 -0.41
C THR A 38 -12.70 2.24 -1.41
N ASP A 39 -13.52 3.14 -1.93
CA ASP A 39 -13.04 4.20 -2.82
C ASP A 39 -12.59 5.46 -2.07
N ARG A 40 -12.57 5.41 -0.72
CA ARG A 40 -11.99 6.49 0.10
C ARG A 40 -10.55 6.76 -0.27
N ILE A 41 -10.17 8.02 -0.26
CA ILE A 41 -8.78 8.43 -0.41
C ILE A 41 -8.34 9.20 0.84
N SER A 42 -7.12 8.96 1.27
CA SER A 42 -6.51 9.67 2.40
C SER A 42 -5.26 10.40 1.94
N ALA A 43 -5.07 11.60 2.45
CA ALA A 43 -3.84 12.37 2.29
C ALA A 43 -3.49 13.01 3.62
N TYR A 44 -2.19 13.07 3.95
CA TYR A 44 -1.70 13.63 5.22
C TYR A 44 -2.42 13.04 6.44
N ASP A 45 -2.64 11.72 6.43
CA ASP A 45 -3.34 10.91 7.45
C ASP A 45 -4.83 11.19 7.65
N LEU A 46 -5.41 12.09 6.88
CA LEU A 46 -6.83 12.39 6.92
C LEU A 46 -7.55 11.75 5.73
N VAL A 47 -8.71 11.16 6.00
CA VAL A 47 -9.63 10.69 4.95
C VAL A 47 -10.33 11.90 4.36
N LEU A 48 -10.26 12.07 3.04
CA LEU A 48 -10.91 13.18 2.35
C LEU A 48 -12.41 12.92 2.19
N GLY A 49 -13.20 13.99 2.03
CA GLY A 49 -14.65 13.90 1.84
C GLY A 49 -15.07 13.31 0.49
N SER A 50 -14.15 13.25 -0.47
CA SER A 50 -14.38 12.74 -1.82
C SER A 50 -13.88 11.29 -1.96
N ALA A 51 -14.54 10.49 -2.80
CA ALA A 51 -14.11 9.14 -3.16
C ALA A 51 -13.57 9.09 -4.59
N ILE A 52 -12.63 8.21 -4.85
CA ILE A 52 -12.05 7.96 -6.18
C ILE A 52 -12.70 6.68 -6.73
N PRO A 53 -13.58 6.77 -7.75
CA PRO A 53 -14.29 5.61 -8.29
C PRO A 53 -13.32 4.51 -8.73
N ASN A 54 -13.66 3.26 -8.45
CA ASN A 54 -12.86 2.05 -8.74
C ASN A 54 -11.51 1.92 -8.00
N LYS A 55 -11.13 2.88 -7.16
CA LYS A 55 -9.89 2.79 -6.39
C LYS A 55 -9.81 1.49 -5.57
N GLY A 56 -10.87 1.13 -4.87
CA GLY A 56 -10.93 -0.11 -4.09
C GLY A 56 -10.75 -1.36 -4.95
N LYS A 57 -11.30 -1.37 -6.16
CA LYS A 57 -11.10 -2.47 -7.12
C LYS A 57 -9.64 -2.56 -7.55
N VAL A 58 -9.02 -1.45 -7.91
CA VAL A 58 -7.60 -1.41 -8.30
C VAL A 58 -6.73 -1.97 -7.18
N LEU A 59 -6.90 -1.51 -5.94
CA LEU A 59 -6.08 -1.95 -4.80
C LEU A 59 -6.21 -3.45 -4.56
N THR A 60 -7.44 -3.99 -4.58
CA THR A 60 -7.68 -5.40 -4.33
C THR A 60 -7.14 -6.28 -5.45
N GLN A 61 -7.46 -5.95 -6.71
CA GLN A 61 -7.05 -6.77 -7.84
C GLN A 61 -5.54 -6.74 -8.07
N LEU A 62 -4.90 -5.58 -7.84
CA LEU A 62 -3.44 -5.47 -7.92
C LEU A 62 -2.75 -6.24 -6.79
N SER A 63 -3.27 -6.17 -5.56
CA SER A 63 -2.74 -6.98 -4.45
C SER A 63 -2.89 -8.49 -4.73
N SER A 64 -4.04 -8.91 -5.25
CA SER A 64 -4.27 -10.30 -5.65
C SER A 64 -3.27 -10.78 -6.72
N PHE A 65 -3.03 -9.96 -7.74
CA PHE A 65 -2.03 -10.23 -8.77
C PHE A 65 -0.63 -10.45 -8.16
N TRP A 66 -0.22 -9.58 -7.23
CA TRP A 66 1.08 -9.69 -6.59
C TRP A 66 1.17 -10.85 -5.61
N PHE A 67 0.13 -11.13 -4.83
CA PHE A 67 0.09 -12.31 -3.96
C PHE A 67 0.29 -13.61 -4.75
N ALA A 68 -0.33 -13.72 -5.93
CA ALA A 68 -0.14 -14.87 -6.81
C ALA A 68 1.30 -14.96 -7.36
N LYS A 69 1.90 -13.82 -7.73
CA LYS A 69 3.26 -13.79 -8.30
C LYS A 69 4.39 -13.97 -7.28
N THR A 70 4.17 -13.58 -6.04
CA THR A 70 5.21 -13.56 -4.99
C THR A 70 5.18 -14.76 -4.04
N GLY A 71 4.24 -15.69 -4.25
CA GLY A 71 4.08 -16.88 -3.40
C GLY A 71 5.33 -17.79 -3.30
N HIS A 72 6.26 -17.69 -4.25
CA HIS A 72 7.54 -18.38 -4.20
C HIS A 72 8.59 -17.67 -3.31
N ILE A 73 8.37 -16.41 -2.92
CA ILE A 73 9.25 -15.66 -2.02
C ILE A 73 8.75 -15.80 -0.58
N VAL A 74 7.45 -15.62 -0.36
CA VAL A 74 6.79 -15.71 0.94
C VAL A 74 5.31 -16.07 0.76
N THR A 75 4.79 -16.89 1.65
CA THR A 75 3.36 -17.17 1.70
C THR A 75 2.58 -15.89 2.08
N ASN A 76 1.29 -15.84 1.73
CA ASN A 76 0.45 -14.70 2.07
C ASN A 76 -0.85 -15.15 2.74
N HIS A 77 -1.60 -14.18 3.26
CA HIS A 77 -2.82 -14.42 4.01
C HIS A 77 -4.08 -14.61 3.15
N MET A 78 -4.02 -14.30 1.85
CA MET A 78 -5.19 -14.33 0.97
C MET A 78 -5.69 -15.76 0.75
N ILE A 79 -7.01 -15.93 0.81
CA ILE A 79 -7.72 -17.17 0.50
C ILE A 79 -8.36 -17.04 -0.88
N SER A 80 -9.21 -16.03 -1.05
CA SER A 80 -9.91 -15.78 -2.32
C SER A 80 -10.27 -14.29 -2.47
N THR A 81 -10.48 -13.87 -3.72
CA THR A 81 -11.09 -12.58 -4.09
C THR A 81 -12.41 -12.76 -4.83
N ASP A 82 -12.87 -14.00 -5.00
CA ASP A 82 -14.17 -14.30 -5.62
C ASP A 82 -15.26 -14.45 -4.53
N PRO A 83 -16.23 -13.54 -4.46
CA PRO A 83 -17.30 -13.65 -3.49
C PRO A 83 -18.17 -14.92 -3.59
N SER A 84 -18.12 -15.64 -4.71
CA SER A 84 -18.83 -16.93 -4.84
C SER A 84 -18.18 -18.05 -4.02
N GLU A 85 -16.91 -17.90 -3.65
CA GLU A 85 -16.16 -18.83 -2.80
C GLU A 85 -16.17 -18.42 -1.31
N TYR A 86 -16.82 -17.31 -0.97
CA TYR A 86 -16.89 -16.84 0.41
C TYR A 86 -17.96 -17.63 1.21
N PRO A 87 -17.85 -17.64 2.56
CA PRO A 87 -18.92 -18.16 3.41
C PRO A 87 -20.28 -17.56 3.07
N GLU A 88 -21.34 -18.37 3.18
CA GLU A 88 -22.70 -18.01 2.73
C GLU A 88 -23.16 -16.63 3.20
N PRO A 89 -22.96 -16.21 4.46
CA PRO A 89 -23.41 -14.89 4.91
C PRO A 89 -22.82 -13.71 4.11
N LEU A 90 -21.64 -13.87 3.50
CA LEU A 90 -21.00 -12.86 2.67
C LEU A 90 -21.52 -12.86 1.23
N GLN A 91 -21.96 -13.99 0.71
CA GLN A 91 -22.38 -14.11 -0.69
C GLN A 91 -23.58 -13.23 -1.02
N ARG A 92 -24.49 -12.99 -0.06
CA ARG A 92 -25.63 -12.08 -0.23
C ARG A 92 -25.22 -10.63 -0.52
N HIS A 93 -23.99 -10.25 -0.14
CA HIS A 93 -23.42 -8.92 -0.37
C HIS A 93 -22.55 -8.84 -1.62
N LYS A 94 -22.55 -9.89 -2.47
CA LYS A 94 -21.69 -10.02 -3.65
C LYS A 94 -21.64 -8.74 -4.49
N ASN A 95 -22.75 -8.13 -4.79
CA ASN A 95 -22.80 -6.94 -5.65
C ASN A 95 -22.01 -5.75 -5.09
N LEU A 96 -21.95 -5.62 -3.76
CA LEU A 96 -21.22 -4.54 -3.09
C LEU A 96 -19.71 -4.80 -3.01
N ILE A 97 -19.35 -6.08 -2.74
CA ILE A 97 -17.96 -6.45 -2.42
C ILE A 97 -17.17 -7.02 -3.61
N GLN A 98 -17.84 -7.30 -4.73
CA GLN A 98 -17.18 -7.89 -5.90
C GLN A 98 -16.06 -7.01 -6.46
N GLY A 99 -14.90 -7.64 -6.71
CA GLY A 99 -13.72 -7.02 -7.28
C GLY A 99 -12.96 -6.08 -6.33
N ARG A 100 -13.50 -5.81 -5.12
CA ARG A 100 -12.91 -4.90 -4.12
C ARG A 100 -12.68 -5.53 -2.75
N SER A 101 -12.90 -6.82 -2.63
CA SER A 101 -12.74 -7.55 -1.37
C SER A 101 -11.81 -8.74 -1.51
N MET A 102 -11.20 -9.13 -0.41
CA MET A 102 -10.47 -10.38 -0.26
C MET A 102 -10.82 -11.04 1.08
N LEU A 103 -11.06 -12.34 1.02
CA LEU A 103 -11.17 -13.18 2.21
C LEU A 103 -9.77 -13.64 2.59
N VAL A 104 -9.37 -13.42 3.84
CA VAL A 104 -8.01 -13.68 4.31
C VAL A 104 -8.01 -14.44 5.63
N ARG A 105 -6.92 -15.16 5.90
CA ARG A 105 -6.65 -15.75 7.20
C ARG A 105 -6.33 -14.67 8.23
N LYS A 106 -6.87 -14.79 9.43
CA LYS A 106 -6.45 -13.96 10.56
C LYS A 106 -5.01 -14.27 10.91
N THR A 107 -4.24 -13.22 11.13
CA THR A 107 -2.83 -13.30 11.55
C THR A 107 -2.60 -12.36 12.71
N LYS A 108 -1.54 -12.59 13.45
CA LYS A 108 -1.03 -11.58 14.40
C LYS A 108 -0.13 -10.62 13.62
N PRO A 109 -0.56 -9.36 13.35
CA PRO A 109 0.27 -8.40 12.63
C PRO A 109 1.59 -8.15 13.36
N ILE A 110 2.67 -8.03 12.60
CA ILE A 110 3.96 -7.56 13.13
C ILE A 110 3.91 -6.04 13.24
N THR A 111 4.40 -5.49 14.34
CA THR A 111 4.19 -4.09 14.74
C THR A 111 5.14 -3.08 14.11
N ILE A 112 5.82 -3.47 13.03
CA ILE A 112 6.62 -2.56 12.19
C ILE A 112 6.14 -2.60 10.76
N GLU A 113 6.30 -1.48 10.05
CA GLU A 113 6.16 -1.42 8.61
C GLU A 113 7.51 -1.69 7.94
N CYS A 114 7.49 -2.50 6.90
CA CYS A 114 8.68 -2.93 6.17
C CYS A 114 8.76 -2.17 4.85
N VAL A 115 9.57 -1.11 4.81
CA VAL A 115 9.71 -0.27 3.63
C VAL A 115 11.02 -0.60 2.91
N ALA A 116 10.94 -0.86 1.59
CA ALA A 116 12.08 -0.91 0.70
C ALA A 116 12.15 0.35 -0.14
N ARG A 117 13.34 0.91 -0.30
CA ARG A 117 13.60 2.09 -1.14
C ARG A 117 14.70 1.82 -2.14
N GLY A 118 14.39 1.97 -3.41
CA GLY A 118 15.39 1.99 -4.49
C GLY A 118 15.75 3.40 -4.95
N TYR A 119 14.97 4.39 -4.50
CA TYR A 119 15.15 5.80 -4.82
C TYR A 119 14.94 6.65 -3.56
N LEU A 120 15.58 7.81 -3.52
CA LEU A 120 15.59 8.72 -2.38
C LEU A 120 14.40 9.69 -2.45
N SER A 121 13.28 9.33 -1.84
CA SER A 121 12.04 10.12 -1.90
C SER A 121 11.30 10.16 -0.56
N GLY A 122 10.33 11.06 -0.43
CA GLY A 122 9.42 11.16 0.71
C GLY A 122 10.12 11.33 2.06
N SER A 123 9.78 10.50 3.05
CA SER A 123 10.40 10.56 4.40
C SER A 123 11.90 10.24 4.36
N GLY A 124 12.34 9.35 3.45
CA GLY A 124 13.76 9.05 3.27
C GLY A 124 14.56 10.25 2.76
N TRP A 125 14.01 11.01 1.80
CA TRP A 125 14.64 12.26 1.35
C TRP A 125 14.74 13.30 2.47
N LYS A 126 13.67 13.51 3.22
CA LYS A 126 13.66 14.46 4.34
C LYS A 126 14.71 14.12 5.40
N GLU A 127 14.84 12.84 5.74
CA GLU A 127 15.82 12.36 6.71
C GLU A 127 17.25 12.52 6.18
N TYR A 128 17.51 12.15 4.93
CA TYR A 128 18.81 12.32 4.28
C TYR A 128 19.27 13.78 4.25
N GLN A 129 18.38 14.73 3.96
CA GLN A 129 18.70 16.17 3.98
C GLN A 129 19.20 16.65 5.35
N THR A 130 18.78 15.99 6.43
CA THR A 130 19.14 16.38 7.79
C THR A 130 20.54 15.94 8.18
N ASN A 131 20.94 14.71 7.80
CA ASN A 131 22.16 14.10 8.33
C ASN A 131 22.91 13.15 7.37
N GLY A 132 22.50 13.07 6.10
CA GLY A 132 23.10 12.18 5.09
C GLY A 132 22.77 10.69 5.30
N ARG A 133 21.75 10.37 6.11
CA ARG A 133 21.37 9.00 6.46
C ARG A 133 19.88 8.78 6.27
N VAL A 134 19.49 7.50 6.18
CA VAL A 134 18.09 7.06 6.24
C VAL A 134 18.02 5.83 7.13
N CYS A 135 17.22 5.87 8.20
CA CYS A 135 17.12 4.78 9.20
C CYS A 135 18.50 4.34 9.74
N GLY A 136 19.43 5.27 9.94
CA GLY A 136 20.79 5.00 10.37
C GLY A 136 21.76 4.56 9.26
N ILE A 137 21.27 4.23 8.05
CA ILE A 137 22.08 3.83 6.91
C ILE A 137 22.74 5.08 6.29
N SER A 138 24.07 5.12 6.28
CA SER A 138 24.81 6.21 5.61
C SER A 138 24.72 6.07 4.10
N LEU A 139 24.32 7.13 3.43
CA LEU A 139 24.21 7.18 1.97
C LEU A 139 25.32 8.06 1.36
N PRO A 140 25.65 7.90 0.06
CA PRO A 140 26.59 8.77 -0.62
C PRO A 140 26.22 10.24 -0.48
N THR A 141 27.23 11.11 -0.38
CA THR A 141 27.03 12.56 -0.33
C THR A 141 26.63 13.12 -1.70
N GLY A 142 25.80 14.17 -1.69
CA GLY A 142 25.40 14.89 -2.91
C GLY A 142 24.22 14.28 -3.66
N LEU A 143 23.54 13.28 -3.09
CA LEU A 143 22.29 12.79 -3.65
C LEU A 143 21.22 13.88 -3.64
N LYS A 144 20.41 13.88 -4.69
CA LYS A 144 19.26 14.77 -4.87
C LYS A 144 17.95 14.01 -4.62
N GLU A 145 16.87 14.75 -4.48
CA GLU A 145 15.53 14.16 -4.42
C GLU A 145 15.28 13.30 -5.66
N SER A 146 14.72 12.13 -5.45
CA SER A 146 14.41 11.13 -6.46
C SER A 146 15.62 10.47 -7.13
N ASP A 147 16.85 10.68 -6.66
CA ASP A 147 18.02 9.93 -7.15
C ASP A 147 17.83 8.43 -6.88
N LYS A 148 18.27 7.62 -7.85
CA LYS A 148 18.37 6.16 -7.67
C LYS A 148 19.48 5.85 -6.66
N LEU A 149 19.18 5.01 -5.70
CA LEU A 149 20.17 4.54 -4.73
C LEU A 149 21.10 3.50 -5.37
N PRO A 150 22.37 3.40 -4.92
CA PRO A 150 23.32 2.40 -5.42
C PRO A 150 22.78 0.96 -5.29
N GLU A 151 22.06 0.70 -4.20
CA GLU A 151 21.34 -0.53 -3.95
C GLU A 151 20.04 -0.22 -3.18
N PRO A 152 19.01 -1.05 -3.31
CA PRO A 152 17.81 -0.88 -2.49
C PRO A 152 18.10 -1.07 -1.01
N ILE A 153 17.54 -0.21 -0.18
CA ILE A 153 17.70 -0.24 1.27
C ILE A 153 16.41 -0.63 1.99
N PHE A 154 16.54 -1.31 3.12
CA PHE A 154 15.45 -1.60 4.04
C PHE A 154 15.37 -0.50 5.09
N THR A 155 14.22 0.15 5.19
CA THR A 155 13.98 1.30 6.06
C THR A 155 12.71 1.07 6.86
N PRO A 156 12.77 0.31 7.98
CA PRO A 156 11.61 0.02 8.78
C PRO A 156 11.02 1.29 9.40
N ALA A 157 9.71 1.26 9.68
CA ALA A 157 9.04 2.30 10.44
C ALA A 157 8.17 1.70 11.54
N THR A 158 7.92 2.46 12.59
CA THR A 158 6.91 2.08 13.59
C THR A 158 5.52 2.17 12.95
N LYS A 159 4.63 1.27 13.35
CA LYS A 159 3.22 1.36 12.99
C LYS A 159 2.51 2.22 14.03
N ALA A 160 2.30 3.50 13.71
CA ALA A 160 1.66 4.42 14.62
C ALA A 160 0.17 4.11 14.76
N GLU A 161 -0.35 4.02 15.98
CA GLU A 161 -1.80 3.96 16.22
C GLU A 161 -2.45 5.31 15.97
N THR A 162 -1.72 6.39 16.23
CA THR A 162 -2.11 7.78 15.97
C THR A 162 -0.92 8.59 15.45
N GLY A 163 -1.14 9.45 14.46
CA GLY A 163 -0.09 10.28 13.84
C GLY A 163 0.59 9.61 12.65
N HIS A 164 1.87 9.90 12.44
CA HIS A 164 2.68 9.41 11.33
C HIS A 164 3.58 8.26 11.74
N ASP A 165 3.77 7.31 10.82
CA ASP A 165 4.79 6.29 10.96
C ASP A 165 6.18 6.94 11.01
N ILE A 166 7.00 6.52 11.98
CA ILE A 166 8.32 7.10 12.21
C ILE A 166 9.37 6.11 11.70
N ASN A 167 10.24 6.58 10.81
CA ASN A 167 11.41 5.81 10.40
C ASN A 167 12.26 5.43 11.62
N ILE A 168 12.64 4.16 11.71
CA ILE A 168 13.51 3.64 12.78
C ILE A 168 14.68 2.87 12.16
N SER A 169 15.77 2.77 12.89
CA SER A 169 16.90 1.92 12.51
C SER A 169 16.56 0.42 12.65
N GLU A 170 17.34 -0.45 12.00
CA GLU A 170 17.24 -1.90 12.19
C GLU A 170 17.47 -2.30 13.67
N ASP A 171 18.39 -1.62 14.37
CA ASP A 171 18.64 -1.87 15.79
C ASP A 171 17.44 -1.52 16.66
N GLU A 172 16.75 -0.41 16.38
CA GLU A 172 15.52 -0.04 17.10
C GLU A 172 14.39 -1.02 16.79
N ALA A 173 14.22 -1.42 15.53
CA ALA A 173 13.29 -2.48 15.16
C ALA A 173 13.61 -3.80 15.88
N GLY A 174 14.90 -4.14 15.98
CA GLY A 174 15.39 -5.32 16.74
C GLY A 174 15.01 -5.32 18.21
N LYS A 175 15.02 -4.15 18.85
CA LYS A 175 14.55 -3.99 20.24
C LYS A 175 13.05 -4.21 20.38
N LEU A 176 12.27 -3.90 19.36
CA LEU A 176 10.80 -4.04 19.37
C LEU A 176 10.33 -5.48 19.09
N ILE A 177 10.93 -6.14 18.10
CA ILE A 177 10.43 -7.43 17.60
C ILE A 177 11.49 -8.55 17.57
N GLY A 178 12.73 -8.27 17.97
CA GLY A 178 13.84 -9.21 17.96
C GLY A 178 14.64 -9.20 16.66
N ASN A 179 15.98 -9.21 16.79
CA ASN A 179 16.92 -9.08 15.65
C ASN A 179 16.76 -10.18 14.59
N ALA A 180 16.50 -11.41 14.99
CA ALA A 180 16.29 -12.51 14.05
C ALA A 180 15.07 -12.28 13.15
N LEU A 181 13.97 -11.78 13.71
CA LEU A 181 12.78 -11.45 12.95
C LEU A 181 13.03 -10.26 12.01
N VAL A 182 13.70 -9.21 12.48
CA VAL A 182 14.07 -8.06 11.62
C VAL A 182 14.92 -8.49 10.44
N SER A 183 15.92 -9.34 10.66
CA SER A 183 16.79 -9.84 9.58
C SER A 183 16.01 -10.61 8.53
N GLU A 184 15.04 -11.44 8.94
CA GLU A 184 14.20 -12.17 8.00
C GLU A 184 13.22 -11.24 7.26
N LEU A 185 12.60 -10.28 7.96
CA LEU A 185 11.74 -9.28 7.33
C LEU A 185 12.48 -8.43 6.31
N LYS A 186 13.72 -8.02 6.63
CA LYS A 186 14.59 -7.31 5.68
C LYS A 186 14.84 -8.15 4.42
N ARG A 187 15.23 -9.42 4.60
CA ARG A 187 15.47 -10.34 3.48
C ARG A 187 14.24 -10.47 2.58
N LEU A 188 13.07 -10.69 3.18
CA LEU A 188 11.81 -10.83 2.47
C LEU A 188 11.40 -9.53 1.77
N THR A 189 11.51 -8.40 2.46
CA THR A 189 11.18 -7.06 1.94
C THR A 189 12.01 -6.72 0.70
N LEU A 190 13.33 -6.91 0.76
CA LEU A 190 14.21 -6.63 -0.36
C LEU A 190 14.00 -7.60 -1.53
N ALA A 191 13.70 -8.88 -1.26
CA ALA A 191 13.38 -9.86 -2.29
C ALA A 191 12.07 -9.52 -3.01
N LEU A 192 11.02 -9.16 -2.27
CA LEU A 192 9.73 -8.70 -2.82
C LEU A 192 9.89 -7.43 -3.64
N TYR A 193 10.64 -6.46 -3.10
CA TYR A 193 10.92 -5.21 -3.80
C TYR A 193 11.66 -5.48 -5.12
N GLY A 194 12.75 -6.23 -5.09
CA GLY A 194 13.55 -6.53 -6.29
C GLY A 194 12.75 -7.25 -7.36
N TYR A 195 11.91 -8.21 -6.96
CA TYR A 195 11.02 -8.90 -7.89
C TYR A 195 9.99 -7.96 -8.52
N GLY A 196 9.32 -7.15 -7.68
CA GLY A 196 8.31 -6.18 -8.11
C GLY A 196 8.88 -5.06 -8.98
N ALA A 197 10.03 -4.49 -8.58
CA ALA A 197 10.70 -3.41 -9.31
C ALA A 197 11.14 -3.87 -10.71
N LYS A 198 11.71 -5.08 -10.82
CA LYS A 198 12.09 -5.66 -12.13
C LYS A 198 10.89 -5.89 -13.03
N HIS A 199 9.77 -6.36 -12.49
CA HIS A 199 8.55 -6.52 -13.26
C HIS A 199 8.00 -5.16 -13.73
N ALA A 200 7.93 -4.18 -12.82
CA ALA A 200 7.44 -2.83 -13.10
C ALA A 200 8.28 -2.12 -14.18
N GLU A 201 9.62 -2.24 -14.10
CA GLU A 201 10.56 -1.69 -15.08
C GLU A 201 10.26 -2.25 -16.50
N SER A 202 9.96 -3.55 -16.62
CA SER A 202 9.55 -4.14 -17.91
C SER A 202 8.23 -3.58 -18.46
N ARG A 203 7.51 -2.80 -17.67
CA ARG A 203 6.24 -2.15 -17.99
C ARG A 203 6.32 -0.62 -18.01
N GLY A 204 7.54 -0.06 -17.99
CA GLY A 204 7.76 1.39 -17.99
C GLY A 204 7.41 2.08 -16.68
N ILE A 205 7.41 1.36 -15.56
CA ILE A 205 7.12 1.89 -14.23
C ILE A 205 8.34 1.72 -13.32
N ILE A 206 8.75 2.80 -12.69
CA ILE A 206 9.72 2.80 -11.60
C ILE A 206 8.95 2.62 -10.28
N VAL A 207 9.33 1.60 -9.48
CA VAL A 207 8.93 1.49 -8.08
C VAL A 207 9.97 2.18 -7.22
N ALA A 208 9.71 3.42 -6.82
CA ALA A 208 10.67 4.20 -6.05
C ALA A 208 10.84 3.67 -4.63
N ASP A 209 9.76 3.43 -3.97
CA ASP A 209 9.67 2.75 -2.68
C ASP A 209 8.34 2.01 -2.56
N THR A 210 8.29 1.09 -1.63
CA THR A 210 7.08 0.36 -1.29
C THR A 210 7.10 -0.09 0.16
N LYS A 211 5.93 -0.14 0.76
CA LYS A 211 5.68 -0.62 2.11
C LYS A 211 5.03 -1.99 2.06
N PHE A 212 5.58 -2.93 2.81
CA PHE A 212 4.98 -4.23 3.05
C PHE A 212 4.60 -4.38 4.52
N GLU A 213 3.54 -5.13 4.75
CA GLU A 213 3.14 -5.56 6.09
C GLU A 213 3.22 -7.09 6.19
N PHE A 214 3.66 -7.57 7.34
CA PHE A 214 3.76 -9.00 7.63
C PHE A 214 2.99 -9.34 8.89
N GLY A 215 2.53 -10.58 8.94
CA GLY A 215 1.87 -11.17 10.10
C GLY A 215 2.45 -12.53 10.44
N LEU A 216 2.16 -12.97 11.64
CA LEU A 216 2.46 -14.31 12.13
C LEU A 216 1.19 -15.16 12.05
N LEU A 217 1.24 -16.22 11.27
CA LEU A 217 0.19 -17.22 11.15
C LEU A 217 0.55 -18.45 11.98
N ALA A 218 -0.28 -18.81 12.96
CA ALA A 218 -0.09 -20.03 13.71
C ALA A 218 -0.32 -21.27 12.83
N LYS A 219 0.68 -22.12 12.70
CA LYS A 219 0.62 -23.35 11.88
C LYS A 219 1.42 -24.46 12.56
N ASN A 220 0.76 -25.55 12.90
CA ASN A 220 1.40 -26.73 13.52
C ASN A 220 2.25 -26.40 14.76
N GLY A 221 1.78 -25.45 15.61
CA GLY A 221 2.47 -25.05 16.85
C GLY A 221 3.65 -24.11 16.63
N GLN A 222 3.91 -23.66 15.41
CA GLN A 222 4.92 -22.65 15.06
C GLN A 222 4.26 -21.43 14.42
N ASN A 223 4.97 -20.31 14.40
CA ASN A 223 4.53 -19.11 13.71
C ASN A 223 5.23 -19.02 12.33
N GLU A 224 4.44 -19.00 11.28
CA GLU A 224 4.90 -18.74 9.92
C GLU A 224 4.76 -17.24 9.62
N ILE A 225 5.81 -16.62 9.07
CA ILE A 225 5.74 -15.24 8.57
C ILE A 225 4.97 -15.25 7.26
N VAL A 226 3.92 -14.45 7.18
CA VAL A 226 3.11 -14.31 5.96
C VAL A 226 2.98 -12.84 5.56
N LEU A 227 2.96 -12.59 4.26
CA LEU A 227 2.70 -11.26 3.71
C LEU A 227 1.20 -10.96 3.85
N ILE A 228 0.88 -9.76 4.35
CA ILE A 228 -0.49 -9.35 4.61
C ILE A 228 -0.80 -7.98 4.00
N ASP A 229 -2.04 -7.55 4.14
CA ASP A 229 -2.58 -6.25 3.77
C ASP A 229 -2.59 -6.04 2.24
N GLU A 230 -1.83 -5.13 1.71
CA GLU A 230 -1.72 -4.84 0.27
C GLU A 230 -0.27 -4.93 -0.21
N VAL A 231 -0.09 -5.20 -1.49
CA VAL A 231 1.23 -5.43 -2.07
C VAL A 231 1.38 -4.65 -3.36
N LEU A 232 2.41 -3.77 -3.41
CA LEU A 232 2.81 -3.05 -4.61
C LEU A 232 1.62 -2.38 -5.32
N THR A 233 0.84 -1.63 -4.54
CA THR A 233 -0.29 -0.83 -5.02
C THR A 233 0.07 0.64 -5.04
N PRO A 234 -0.68 1.49 -5.74
CA PRO A 234 -0.49 2.95 -5.68
C PRO A 234 -0.68 3.56 -4.29
N ASP A 235 -1.29 2.84 -3.34
CA ASP A 235 -1.45 3.29 -1.95
C ASP A 235 -0.24 2.95 -1.08
N SER A 236 0.39 1.80 -1.31
CA SER A 236 1.55 1.33 -0.55
C SER A 236 2.89 1.66 -1.21
N SER A 237 2.90 2.18 -2.44
CA SER A 237 4.11 2.38 -3.24
C SER A 237 4.11 3.72 -3.96
N ARG A 238 5.31 4.23 -4.29
CA ARG A 238 5.47 5.31 -5.26
C ARG A 238 5.81 4.71 -6.62
N PHE A 239 4.89 4.88 -7.56
CA PHE A 239 5.05 4.45 -8.94
C PHE A 239 5.28 5.66 -9.83
N TRP A 240 6.42 5.73 -10.51
CA TRP A 240 6.74 6.80 -11.44
C TRP A 240 6.77 6.30 -12.88
N PRO A 241 6.25 7.06 -13.84
CA PRO A 241 6.44 6.74 -15.24
C PRO A 241 7.92 6.87 -15.61
N GLU A 242 8.51 5.80 -16.13
CA GLU A 242 9.94 5.75 -16.43
C GLU A 242 10.35 6.78 -17.47
N ASN A 243 9.50 7.00 -18.46
CA ASN A 243 9.74 7.97 -19.56
C ASN A 243 9.67 9.45 -19.12
N GLU A 244 9.14 9.73 -17.93
CA GLU A 244 9.05 11.08 -17.38
C GLU A 244 10.01 11.28 -16.19
N TYR A 245 10.76 10.24 -15.81
CA TYR A 245 11.66 10.29 -14.66
C TYR A 245 12.84 11.24 -14.88
N SER A 246 13.00 12.18 -13.95
CA SER A 246 14.12 13.12 -13.92
C SER A 246 14.52 13.43 -12.49
N PRO A 247 15.69 12.98 -12.02
CA PRO A 247 16.13 13.20 -10.64
C PRO A 247 16.39 14.68 -10.34
N GLY A 248 16.26 15.06 -9.07
CA GLY A 248 16.48 16.43 -8.59
C GLY A 248 15.23 17.16 -8.13
N GLY A 249 14.09 16.47 -8.07
CA GLY A 249 12.82 17.02 -7.58
C GLY A 249 11.72 15.94 -7.46
N SER A 250 10.49 16.38 -7.15
CA SER A 250 9.33 15.51 -7.13
C SER A 250 9.03 14.95 -8.53
N GLN A 251 8.53 13.73 -8.59
CA GLN A 251 8.26 13.04 -9.85
C GLN A 251 6.77 12.96 -10.15
N PRO A 252 6.36 12.98 -11.44
CA PRO A 252 5.03 12.51 -11.84
C PRO A 252 4.79 11.12 -11.26
N SER A 253 3.57 10.83 -10.84
CA SER A 253 3.29 9.59 -10.13
C SER A 253 1.90 9.04 -10.46
N PHE A 254 1.77 7.71 -10.37
CA PHE A 254 0.49 7.01 -10.48
C PHE A 254 -0.26 6.90 -9.14
N ASP A 255 0.28 7.52 -8.08
CA ASP A 255 -0.28 7.46 -6.72
C ASP A 255 -1.09 8.72 -6.36
N LYS A 256 -1.18 8.97 -5.05
CA LYS A 256 -1.87 10.13 -4.45
C LYS A 256 -1.16 11.48 -4.69
N GLN A 257 -0.06 11.53 -5.45
CA GLN A 257 0.70 12.78 -5.60
C GLN A 257 -0.14 13.87 -6.25
N TYR A 258 -0.96 13.51 -7.25
CA TYR A 258 -1.85 14.49 -7.89
C TYR A 258 -2.85 15.13 -6.90
N VAL A 259 -3.36 14.34 -5.96
CA VAL A 259 -4.21 14.86 -4.87
C VAL A 259 -3.42 15.74 -3.92
N ARG A 260 -2.21 15.33 -3.53
CA ARG A 260 -1.34 16.14 -2.67
C ARG A 260 -0.99 17.48 -3.32
N ASP A 261 -0.63 17.47 -4.60
CA ASP A 261 -0.32 18.69 -5.36
C ASP A 261 -1.52 19.65 -5.42
N TYR A 262 -2.74 19.10 -5.56
CA TYR A 262 -3.96 19.91 -5.46
C TYR A 262 -4.12 20.52 -4.07
N LEU A 263 -3.97 19.72 -3.01
CA LEU A 263 -4.12 20.17 -1.62
C LEU A 263 -3.08 21.23 -1.24
N ASP A 264 -1.84 21.08 -1.72
CA ASP A 264 -0.76 22.04 -1.52
C ASP A 264 -1.01 23.34 -2.31
N ARG A 265 -1.54 23.24 -3.55
CA ARG A 265 -1.92 24.41 -4.39
C ARG A 265 -3.01 25.27 -3.75
N ILE A 266 -3.99 24.64 -3.08
CA ILE A 266 -5.04 25.40 -2.34
C ILE A 266 -4.56 25.85 -0.95
N SER A 267 -3.29 25.58 -0.61
CA SER A 267 -2.68 25.93 0.68
C SER A 267 -3.46 25.38 1.89
N TRP A 268 -3.99 24.16 1.76
CA TRP A 268 -4.70 23.53 2.87
C TRP A 268 -3.76 23.27 4.05
N ASN A 269 -4.19 23.67 5.24
CA ASN A 269 -3.39 23.62 6.47
C ASN A 269 -3.26 22.19 7.06
N ARG A 270 -3.75 21.16 6.35
CA ARG A 270 -3.72 19.73 6.74
C ARG A 270 -4.48 19.44 8.05
N ASN A 271 -5.48 20.26 8.35
CA ASN A 271 -6.38 20.07 9.49
C ASN A 271 -7.84 20.04 9.01
N PRO A 272 -8.75 19.41 9.76
CA PRO A 272 -10.17 19.52 9.48
C PRO A 272 -10.66 20.98 9.51
N PRO A 273 -11.66 21.36 8.69
CA PRO A 273 -12.39 20.47 7.78
C PRO A 273 -11.55 20.06 6.57
N VAL A 274 -11.72 18.80 6.13
CA VAL A 274 -11.05 18.29 4.93
C VAL A 274 -11.71 18.88 3.68
N PRO A 275 -10.93 19.32 2.67
CA PRO A 275 -11.51 19.84 1.43
C PRO A 275 -12.14 18.72 0.59
N GLU A 276 -13.16 19.07 -0.16
CA GLU A 276 -13.66 18.25 -1.25
C GLU A 276 -12.75 18.37 -2.46
N LEU A 277 -12.60 17.27 -3.21
CA LEU A 277 -11.83 17.27 -4.44
C LEU A 277 -12.73 17.66 -5.61
N PRO A 278 -12.26 18.55 -6.51
CA PRO A 278 -12.96 18.84 -7.77
C PRO A 278 -13.08 17.60 -8.67
N ASP A 279 -14.10 17.56 -9.51
CA ASP A 279 -14.38 16.43 -10.40
C ASP A 279 -13.20 16.09 -11.32
N ASP A 280 -12.47 17.10 -11.81
CA ASP A 280 -11.29 16.89 -12.65
C ASP A 280 -10.14 16.24 -11.89
N VAL A 281 -9.97 16.57 -10.59
CA VAL A 281 -8.97 15.93 -9.71
C VAL A 281 -9.37 14.48 -9.44
N ILE A 282 -10.65 14.21 -9.17
CA ILE A 282 -11.17 12.86 -8.98
C ILE A 282 -10.94 12.02 -10.25
N ALA A 283 -11.36 12.54 -11.41
CA ALA A 283 -11.26 11.81 -12.67
C ALA A 283 -9.80 11.52 -13.07
N ARG A 284 -8.88 12.47 -12.89
CA ARG A 284 -7.45 12.25 -13.18
C ARG A 284 -6.82 11.27 -12.21
N THR A 285 -7.17 11.35 -10.92
CA THR A 285 -6.69 10.40 -9.92
C THR A 285 -7.18 8.99 -10.24
N GLN A 286 -8.47 8.83 -10.55
CA GLN A 286 -9.03 7.55 -11.00
C GLN A 286 -8.27 7.00 -12.22
N ALA A 287 -8.06 7.83 -13.24
CA ALA A 287 -7.33 7.42 -14.45
C ALA A 287 -5.92 6.90 -14.12
N LYS A 288 -5.19 7.57 -13.22
CA LYS A 288 -3.85 7.16 -12.79
C LYS A 288 -3.84 5.82 -12.05
N TYR A 289 -4.83 5.55 -11.20
CA TYR A 289 -4.96 4.25 -10.53
C TYR A 289 -5.24 3.12 -11.53
N ILE A 290 -6.15 3.35 -12.48
CA ILE A 290 -6.48 2.37 -13.52
C ILE A 290 -5.27 2.14 -14.43
N GLU A 291 -4.60 3.21 -14.88
CA GLU A 291 -3.39 3.13 -15.71
C GLU A 291 -2.29 2.31 -15.01
N ALA A 292 -2.03 2.54 -13.72
CA ALA A 292 -1.08 1.74 -12.95
C ALA A 292 -1.45 0.25 -12.92
N TYR A 293 -2.73 -0.07 -12.74
CA TYR A 293 -3.22 -1.43 -12.76
C TYR A 293 -3.01 -2.09 -14.14
N GLU A 294 -3.43 -1.43 -15.20
CA GLU A 294 -3.35 -1.95 -16.57
C GLU A 294 -1.91 -2.15 -17.03
N LEU A 295 -1.02 -1.21 -16.73
CA LEU A 295 0.40 -1.35 -17.00
C LEU A 295 1.01 -2.53 -16.24
N MET A 296 0.79 -2.60 -14.91
CA MET A 296 1.37 -3.63 -14.05
C MET A 296 0.88 -5.04 -14.41
N THR A 297 -0.40 -5.18 -14.70
CA THR A 297 -1.01 -6.51 -14.92
C THR A 297 -1.08 -6.90 -16.39
N GLY A 298 -1.16 -5.94 -17.30
CA GLY A 298 -1.48 -6.15 -18.72
C GLY A 298 -2.95 -6.48 -18.96
N MET A 299 -3.82 -6.26 -17.98
CA MET A 299 -5.27 -6.58 -18.04
C MET A 299 -6.09 -5.31 -17.85
N ALA A 300 -7.26 -5.24 -18.49
CA ALA A 300 -8.24 -4.20 -18.18
C ALA A 300 -8.87 -4.44 -16.79
N LEU A 301 -9.20 -3.35 -16.10
CA LEU A 301 -9.87 -3.43 -14.79
C LEU A 301 -11.30 -3.95 -14.96
N ALA A 302 -11.66 -5.01 -14.22
CA ALA A 302 -12.98 -5.66 -14.27
C ALA A 302 -14.05 -4.98 -13.36
#